data_2b323bb54a068e74c15f0e69d49a0bad
#
_entry.id   2b323bb54a068e74c15f0e69d49a0bad
#
_cell.length_a   1.000
_cell.length_b   1.000
_cell.length_c   1.000
_cell.angle_alpha   90.00
_cell.angle_beta   90.00
_cell.angle_gamma   90.00
#
_symmetry.space_group_name_H-M   'P 1'
#
loop_
_entity.id
_entity.type
_entity.pdbx_description
1 polymer ?
#
loop_
_entity_poly.entity_id
_entity_poly.type
_entity_poly.pdbx_seq_one_letter_code
_entity_poly.pdbx_strand_id
1 'polypeptide(L)'
;MAYDIKVFRTHIEISPYNLGDNLDFEKNMSTFDKTLHKWNPLCYHVEDDILYIPKGISIKSIEKYFYSSPVPVFAPDDYDTIKSGEGLYPPKDIIQEDAIKFLCAEDNYSYTGRYSQLGLNLVTGDGKTYCSIYSVLKYKIKTIIITHQEKLKQQWVKTIKEMTSFPEDNIVDISGSNVIDSIMDGNTFGEIYVVNHQSLSSYARNHSWSQIRELFKKIKVGIKIIDESHKFFESSLMIDNFSNCYKTFYLTATFGRSDPREVRLYKQAFSSLVRFGEETINSDIKKRHTKFIICYFKSKPKNGIMPKVDNVYGFSGYRYIDYELKNSDSAILDLLNYILENTSHLSGKTLILSPKVESVEMIADYVRKITNKSVGVVHGSNSDETNQENLQKDIISSTIKSVGEGTDIKGLRVLINLEPIGSKIVANQVQGRLREYSPTDDTLYFYPVDTTIEQTSTLLKRILPTMKIKCKEIIHMTY
;
A
#
# COMPACT_ATOMS: atom_id res chain seq x y z
N MET A 1 -34.98 15.33 17.68
CA MET A 1 -34.24 16.47 17.11
C MET A 1 -34.25 16.33 15.60
N ALA A 2 -34.36 17.44 14.88
CA ALA A 2 -34.16 17.43 13.44
C ALA A 2 -32.65 17.64 13.19
N TYR A 3 -32.06 16.76 12.42
CA TYR A 3 -30.66 16.86 12.03
C TYR A 3 -30.53 17.60 10.69
N ASP A 4 -29.57 18.49 10.56
CA ASP A 4 -29.09 19.02 9.27
C ASP A 4 -28.01 18.06 8.75
N ILE A 5 -28.25 17.47 7.58
CA ILE A 5 -27.38 16.46 6.99
C ILE A 5 -26.84 16.98 5.66
N LYS A 6 -25.55 17.20 5.56
CA LYS A 6 -24.88 17.68 4.35
C LYS A 6 -23.95 16.63 3.77
N VAL A 7 -24.13 16.31 2.49
CA VAL A 7 -23.31 15.34 1.75
C VAL A 7 -22.32 16.09 0.89
N PHE A 8 -21.07 16.16 1.37
CA PHE A 8 -19.95 16.78 0.65
C PHE A 8 -19.34 15.83 -0.39
N ARG A 9 -18.31 16.28 -1.09
CA ARG A 9 -17.63 15.50 -2.12
C ARG A 9 -16.80 14.36 -1.52
N THR A 10 -16.35 14.48 -0.28
CA THR A 10 -15.45 13.53 0.42
C THR A 10 -16.08 12.86 1.63
N HIS A 11 -17.04 13.51 2.29
CA HIS A 11 -17.62 13.08 3.56
C HIS A 11 -19.09 13.53 3.70
N ILE A 12 -19.71 13.19 4.83
CA ILE A 12 -21.03 13.63 5.23
C ILE A 12 -20.95 14.26 6.61
N GLU A 13 -21.58 15.41 6.79
CA GLU A 13 -21.72 16.10 8.08
C GLU A 13 -23.16 16.00 8.58
N ILE A 14 -23.33 15.73 9.87
CA ILE A 14 -24.63 15.64 10.54
C ILE A 14 -24.58 16.51 11.80
N SER A 15 -25.43 17.53 11.90
CA SER A 15 -25.48 18.46 13.04
C SER A 15 -26.91 18.82 13.44
N PRO A 16 -27.16 19.22 14.71
CA PRO A 16 -26.23 19.10 15.84
C PRO A 16 -26.11 17.62 16.28
N TYR A 17 -24.91 17.20 16.71
CA TYR A 17 -24.66 15.82 17.17
C TYR A 17 -23.66 15.75 18.30
N ASN A 18 -23.99 15.00 19.34
CA ASN A 18 -23.10 14.66 20.46
C ASN A 18 -22.89 13.16 20.55
N LEU A 19 -21.74 12.73 21.08
CA LEU A 19 -21.50 11.32 21.34
C LEU A 19 -22.56 10.75 22.28
N GLY A 20 -23.16 9.63 21.86
CA GLY A 20 -24.27 9.00 22.56
C GLY A 20 -25.67 9.32 22.02
N ASP A 21 -25.82 10.30 21.14
CA ASP A 21 -27.12 10.65 20.55
C ASP A 21 -27.70 9.50 19.70
N ASN A 22 -26.83 8.65 19.10
CA ASN A 22 -27.25 7.46 18.39
C ASN A 22 -26.27 6.29 18.59
N LEU A 23 -26.44 5.60 19.72
CA LEU A 23 -25.56 4.47 20.12
C LEU A 23 -25.56 3.32 19.12
N ASP A 24 -26.68 3.05 18.45
CA ASP A 24 -26.76 1.98 17.45
C ASP A 24 -25.94 2.31 16.21
N PHE A 25 -25.98 3.57 15.75
CA PHE A 25 -25.14 4.05 14.67
C PHE A 25 -23.66 3.99 15.07
N GLU A 26 -23.29 4.54 16.23
CA GLU A 26 -21.93 4.58 16.72
C GLU A 26 -21.29 3.20 16.83
N LYS A 27 -22.02 2.21 17.40
CA LYS A 27 -21.58 0.80 17.47
C LYS A 27 -21.39 0.19 16.09
N ASN A 28 -22.32 0.49 15.14
CA ASN A 28 -22.21 -0.02 13.78
C ASN A 28 -21.03 0.56 13.01
N MET A 29 -20.55 1.75 13.36
CA MET A 29 -19.41 2.44 12.75
C MET A 29 -18.10 2.25 13.55
N SER A 30 -18.11 1.34 14.53
CA SER A 30 -16.98 1.03 15.40
C SER A 30 -16.52 -0.42 15.27
N THR A 31 -15.32 -0.68 15.76
CA THR A 31 -14.82 -2.04 16.05
C THR A 31 -14.73 -2.25 17.56
N PHE A 32 -15.06 -3.47 18.01
CA PHE A 32 -14.93 -3.80 19.43
C PHE A 32 -13.54 -4.34 19.74
N ASP A 33 -12.80 -3.63 20.57
CA ASP A 33 -11.51 -4.08 21.10
C ASP A 33 -11.75 -5.01 22.30
N LYS A 34 -11.47 -6.29 22.11
CA LYS A 34 -11.64 -7.32 23.14
C LYS A 34 -10.67 -7.18 24.30
N THR A 35 -9.50 -6.60 24.07
CA THR A 35 -8.44 -6.42 25.09
C THR A 35 -8.77 -5.28 26.02
N LEU A 36 -9.23 -4.17 25.46
CA LEU A 36 -9.57 -2.96 26.20
C LEU A 36 -11.06 -2.91 26.58
N HIS A 37 -11.85 -3.92 26.18
CA HIS A 37 -13.31 -3.98 26.39
C HIS A 37 -14.06 -2.70 26.00
N LYS A 38 -13.63 -2.06 24.88
CA LYS A 38 -14.23 -0.81 24.41
C LYS A 38 -14.52 -0.81 22.92
N TRP A 39 -15.48 0.03 22.53
CA TRP A 39 -15.73 0.34 21.13
C TRP A 39 -14.77 1.42 20.64
N ASN A 40 -14.05 1.14 19.56
CA ASN A 40 -13.16 2.11 18.91
C ASN A 40 -13.86 2.64 17.65
N PRO A 41 -14.11 3.95 17.57
CA PRO A 41 -14.61 4.59 16.36
C PRO A 41 -13.67 4.32 15.19
N LEU A 42 -14.20 3.89 14.05
CA LEU A 42 -13.42 3.64 12.86
C LEU A 42 -13.91 4.45 11.65
N CYS A 43 -15.23 4.61 11.53
CA CYS A 43 -15.85 5.26 10.40
C CYS A 43 -16.67 6.49 10.80
N TYR A 44 -16.40 7.09 11.94
CA TYR A 44 -16.99 8.37 12.32
C TYR A 44 -16.08 9.16 13.27
N HIS A 45 -16.28 10.46 13.28
CA HIS A 45 -15.65 11.39 14.21
C HIS A 45 -16.64 12.46 14.64
N VAL A 46 -16.56 12.93 15.86
CA VAL A 46 -17.39 14.03 16.39
C VAL A 46 -16.48 15.15 16.87
N GLU A 47 -16.68 16.33 16.31
CA GLU A 47 -15.97 17.57 16.67
C GLU A 47 -16.91 18.75 16.45
N ASP A 48 -16.95 19.72 17.36
CA ASP A 48 -17.76 20.95 17.27
C ASP A 48 -19.27 20.69 17.03
N ASP A 49 -19.85 19.74 17.77
CA ASP A 49 -21.26 19.30 17.62
C ASP A 49 -21.62 18.80 16.20
N ILE A 50 -20.63 18.36 15.45
CA ILE A 50 -20.80 17.77 14.12
C ILE A 50 -20.30 16.35 14.10
N LEU A 51 -21.11 15.43 13.58
CA LEU A 51 -20.72 14.06 13.28
C LEU A 51 -20.23 14.00 11.83
N TYR A 52 -19.02 13.58 11.65
CA TYR A 52 -18.34 13.34 10.35
C TYR A 52 -18.35 11.86 10.03
N ILE A 53 -18.80 11.48 8.84
CA ILE A 53 -18.83 10.10 8.37
C ILE A 53 -18.37 9.99 6.90
N PRO A 54 -17.84 8.81 6.47
CA PRO A 54 -17.43 8.61 5.09
C PRO A 54 -18.57 8.76 4.09
N LYS A 55 -18.29 9.35 2.95
CA LYS A 55 -19.25 9.53 1.85
C LYS A 55 -19.83 8.21 1.33
N GLY A 56 -19.12 7.08 1.47
CA GLY A 56 -19.60 5.77 1.04
C GLY A 56 -20.74 5.20 1.87
N ILE A 57 -21.08 5.78 3.03
CA ILE A 57 -22.24 5.35 3.81
C ILE A 57 -23.53 5.63 3.01
N SER A 58 -24.37 4.62 2.87
CA SER A 58 -25.56 4.75 2.02
C SER A 58 -26.56 5.77 2.58
N ILE A 59 -27.12 6.60 1.70
CA ILE A 59 -28.16 7.57 2.05
C ILE A 59 -29.33 6.92 2.80
N LYS A 60 -29.77 5.74 2.36
CA LYS A 60 -30.85 4.99 3.04
C LYS A 60 -30.49 4.62 4.48
N SER A 61 -29.21 4.29 4.74
CA SER A 61 -28.75 4.02 6.10
C SER A 61 -28.78 5.28 6.96
N ILE A 62 -28.37 6.41 6.41
CA ILE A 62 -28.41 7.70 7.10
C ILE A 62 -29.84 8.10 7.45
N GLU A 63 -30.73 8.06 6.48
CA GLU A 63 -32.16 8.36 6.69
C GLU A 63 -32.78 7.46 7.76
N LYS A 64 -32.41 6.18 7.78
CA LYS A 64 -32.87 5.22 8.79
C LYS A 64 -32.41 5.58 10.22
N TYR A 65 -31.16 6.02 10.37
CA TYR A 65 -30.61 6.32 11.69
C TYR A 65 -30.98 7.71 12.20
N PHE A 66 -31.11 8.68 11.31
CA PHE A 66 -31.27 10.10 11.68
C PHE A 66 -32.64 10.69 11.35
N TYR A 67 -33.49 9.93 10.64
CA TYR A 67 -34.84 10.36 10.28
C TYR A 67 -34.93 11.72 9.58
N SER A 68 -33.85 12.06 8.84
CA SER A 68 -33.70 13.32 8.11
C SER A 68 -33.15 13.05 6.72
N SER A 69 -33.54 13.86 5.74
CA SER A 69 -33.09 13.69 4.36
C SER A 69 -31.79 14.45 4.11
N PRO A 70 -30.75 13.79 3.59
CA PRO A 70 -29.48 14.42 3.29
C PRO A 70 -29.56 15.42 2.14
N VAL A 71 -28.86 16.55 2.27
CA VAL A 71 -28.74 17.60 1.26
C VAL A 71 -27.37 17.53 0.62
N PRO A 72 -27.26 17.34 -0.71
CA PRO A 72 -25.96 17.30 -1.36
C PRO A 72 -25.33 18.68 -1.50
N VAL A 73 -24.00 18.74 -1.18
CA VAL A 73 -23.13 19.91 -1.40
C VAL A 73 -22.20 19.59 -2.56
N PHE A 74 -22.53 20.09 -3.75
CA PHE A 74 -21.81 19.75 -4.98
C PHE A 74 -20.50 20.53 -5.15
N ALA A 75 -20.42 21.75 -4.60
CA ALA A 75 -19.23 22.58 -4.71
C ALA A 75 -18.08 22.02 -3.86
N PRO A 76 -16.86 21.88 -4.41
CA PRO A 76 -15.66 21.69 -3.60
C PRO A 76 -15.33 22.97 -2.85
N ASP A 77 -14.36 22.90 -1.91
CA ASP A 77 -13.70 24.08 -1.40
C ASP A 77 -12.96 24.80 -2.53
N ASP A 78 -12.71 26.09 -2.37
CA ASP A 78 -11.96 26.89 -3.35
C ASP A 78 -10.57 26.27 -3.58
N TYR A 79 -10.19 26.17 -4.84
CA TYR A 79 -8.88 25.66 -5.23
C TYR A 79 -8.25 26.48 -6.36
N ASP A 80 -6.92 26.45 -6.39
CA ASP A 80 -6.12 27.13 -7.40
C ASP A 80 -5.65 26.17 -8.50
N THR A 81 -5.27 26.73 -9.63
CA THR A 81 -4.66 26.00 -10.74
C THR A 81 -3.14 25.96 -10.63
N ILE A 82 -2.53 24.90 -11.18
CA ILE A 82 -1.09 24.82 -11.41
C ILE A 82 -0.74 25.65 -12.63
N LYS A 83 0.28 26.51 -12.49
CA LYS A 83 0.73 27.42 -13.56
C LYS A 83 1.85 26.81 -14.41
N SER A 84 2.53 25.81 -13.93
CA SER A 84 3.74 25.22 -14.52
C SER A 84 3.74 23.69 -14.47
N GLY A 85 4.63 23.08 -15.23
CA GLY A 85 4.89 21.66 -15.24
C GLY A 85 4.22 20.91 -16.40
N GLU A 86 5.06 20.15 -17.09
CA GLU A 86 4.65 19.23 -18.14
C GLU A 86 5.28 17.86 -17.84
N GLY A 87 4.65 16.80 -18.32
CA GLY A 87 5.22 15.45 -18.23
C GLY A 87 6.35 15.26 -19.21
N LEU A 88 7.50 14.74 -18.74
CA LEU A 88 8.70 14.55 -19.57
C LEU A 88 8.65 13.26 -20.40
N TYR A 89 7.84 12.28 -19.99
CA TYR A 89 7.79 10.97 -20.63
C TYR A 89 6.34 10.57 -20.96
N PRO A 90 6.07 9.97 -22.13
CA PRO A 90 4.75 9.45 -22.44
C PRO A 90 4.42 8.21 -21.59
N PRO A 91 3.14 7.80 -21.53
CA PRO A 91 2.76 6.50 -20.95
C PRO A 91 3.51 5.36 -21.62
N LYS A 92 4.00 4.41 -20.82
CA LYS A 92 4.80 3.27 -21.34
C LYS A 92 3.96 2.20 -22.04
N ASP A 93 2.68 2.11 -21.71
CA ASP A 93 1.77 1.08 -22.18
C ASP A 93 0.30 1.53 -22.09
N ILE A 94 -0.58 0.74 -22.73
CA ILE A 94 -2.02 0.98 -22.77
C ILE A 94 -2.67 0.99 -21.36
N ILE A 95 -2.11 0.29 -20.40
CA ILE A 95 -2.65 0.26 -19.02
C ILE A 95 -2.47 1.62 -18.37
N GLN A 96 -1.29 2.24 -18.55
CA GLN A 96 -1.05 3.60 -18.06
C GLN A 96 -1.92 4.63 -18.78
N GLU A 97 -2.07 4.51 -20.10
CA GLU A 97 -2.96 5.38 -20.86
C GLU A 97 -4.40 5.30 -20.38
N ASP A 98 -4.95 4.09 -20.23
CA ASP A 98 -6.31 3.87 -19.76
C ASP A 98 -6.50 4.32 -18.30
N ALA A 99 -5.51 4.11 -17.42
CA ALA A 99 -5.54 4.59 -16.06
C ALA A 99 -5.59 6.12 -15.99
N ILE A 100 -4.83 6.82 -16.83
CA ILE A 100 -4.86 8.28 -16.92
C ILE A 100 -6.22 8.75 -17.46
N LYS A 101 -6.74 8.14 -18.53
CA LYS A 101 -8.06 8.44 -19.07
C LYS A 101 -9.16 8.23 -18.03
N PHE A 102 -9.07 7.15 -17.26
CA PHE A 102 -10.01 6.88 -16.14
C PHE A 102 -9.96 7.98 -15.08
N LEU A 103 -8.77 8.38 -14.63
CA LEU A 103 -8.62 9.42 -13.62
C LEU A 103 -9.07 10.79 -14.16
N CYS A 104 -8.85 11.07 -15.44
CA CYS A 104 -9.18 12.34 -16.09
C CYS A 104 -10.59 12.40 -16.69
N ALA A 105 -11.37 11.35 -16.59
CA ALA A 105 -12.71 11.24 -17.17
C ALA A 105 -12.73 11.43 -18.70
N GLU A 106 -11.77 10.82 -19.39
CA GLU A 106 -11.63 10.91 -20.85
C GLU A 106 -12.18 9.66 -21.55
N ASP A 107 -12.56 9.80 -22.80
CA ASP A 107 -13.00 8.73 -23.71
C ASP A 107 -14.06 7.80 -23.07
N ASN A 108 -13.81 6.50 -23.07
CA ASN A 108 -14.70 5.48 -22.51
C ASN A 108 -14.88 5.62 -20.99
N TYR A 109 -14.09 6.43 -20.32
CA TYR A 109 -14.13 6.70 -18.88
C TYR A 109 -14.80 8.04 -18.53
N SER A 110 -15.45 8.72 -19.49
CA SER A 110 -16.13 10.01 -19.28
C SER A 110 -17.11 10.00 -18.10
N TYR A 111 -17.71 8.83 -17.79
CA TYR A 111 -18.61 8.66 -16.66
C TYR A 111 -17.93 8.93 -15.30
N THR A 112 -16.61 8.80 -15.18
CA THR A 112 -15.88 9.06 -13.92
C THR A 112 -15.85 10.54 -13.54
N GLY A 113 -16.16 11.42 -14.48
CA GLY A 113 -16.25 12.87 -14.25
C GLY A 113 -17.21 13.26 -13.14
N ARG A 114 -18.31 12.51 -12.99
CA ARG A 114 -19.34 12.72 -11.95
C ARG A 114 -18.92 12.31 -10.53
N TYR A 115 -17.85 11.50 -10.41
CA TYR A 115 -17.39 11.00 -9.11
C TYR A 115 -16.24 11.84 -8.58
N SER A 116 -16.35 12.24 -7.32
CA SER A 116 -15.29 12.98 -6.61
C SER A 116 -14.18 12.08 -6.07
N GLN A 117 -14.48 10.79 -5.89
CA GLN A 117 -13.57 9.80 -5.33
C GLN A 117 -13.37 8.68 -6.36
N LEU A 118 -12.10 8.45 -6.73
CA LEU A 118 -11.71 7.42 -7.69
C LEU A 118 -10.60 6.54 -7.10
N GLY A 119 -10.68 5.24 -7.34
CA GLY A 119 -9.69 4.26 -6.90
C GLY A 119 -8.82 3.77 -8.05
N LEU A 120 -7.52 3.79 -7.87
CA LEU A 120 -6.57 3.24 -8.83
C LEU A 120 -5.91 1.99 -8.24
N ASN A 121 -6.34 0.82 -8.70
CA ASN A 121 -5.84 -0.48 -8.28
C ASN A 121 -4.89 -1.05 -9.35
N LEU A 122 -3.66 -0.59 -9.34
CA LEU A 122 -2.60 -1.14 -10.18
C LEU A 122 -1.58 -1.89 -9.32
N VAL A 123 -1.01 -2.94 -9.85
CA VAL A 123 0.06 -3.69 -9.19
C VAL A 123 1.26 -2.79 -8.93
N THR A 124 2.04 -3.12 -7.91
CA THR A 124 3.31 -2.44 -7.66
C THR A 124 4.21 -2.51 -8.90
N GLY A 125 4.66 -1.35 -9.38
CA GLY A 125 5.48 -1.25 -10.60
C GLY A 125 4.72 -0.89 -11.88
N ASP A 126 3.39 -1.00 -11.92
CA ASP A 126 2.57 -0.63 -13.09
C ASP A 126 2.40 0.90 -13.25
N GLY A 127 2.99 1.70 -12.36
CA GLY A 127 3.06 3.15 -12.53
C GLY A 127 1.91 3.95 -11.90
N LYS A 128 1.33 3.50 -10.76
CA LYS A 128 0.32 4.29 -10.01
C LYS A 128 0.74 5.75 -9.82
N THR A 129 1.97 5.96 -9.32
CA THR A 129 2.55 7.29 -9.11
C THR A 129 2.59 8.09 -10.40
N TYR A 130 3.11 7.48 -11.49
CA TYR A 130 3.17 8.09 -12.81
C TYR A 130 1.78 8.52 -13.31
N CYS A 131 0.80 7.60 -13.33
CA CYS A 131 -0.56 7.89 -13.80
C CYS A 131 -1.21 9.02 -13.00
N SER A 132 -0.98 9.06 -11.68
CA SER A 132 -1.54 10.10 -10.82
C SER A 132 -0.92 11.46 -11.09
N ILE A 133 0.42 11.55 -11.24
CA ILE A 133 1.12 12.80 -11.56
C ILE A 133 0.64 13.32 -12.92
N TYR A 134 0.56 12.46 -13.93
CA TYR A 134 0.06 12.86 -15.26
C TYR A 134 -1.38 13.36 -15.22
N SER A 135 -2.23 12.74 -14.41
CA SER A 135 -3.60 13.20 -14.23
C SER A 135 -3.66 14.59 -13.57
N VAL A 136 -2.80 14.86 -12.58
CA VAL A 136 -2.66 16.18 -11.96
C VAL A 136 -2.27 17.24 -13.00
N LEU A 137 -1.26 16.94 -13.84
CA LEU A 137 -0.82 17.86 -14.89
C LEU A 137 -1.91 18.13 -15.93
N LYS A 138 -2.73 17.14 -16.27
CA LYS A 138 -3.89 17.31 -17.17
C LYS A 138 -4.99 18.15 -16.55
N TYR A 139 -5.32 17.94 -15.28
CA TYR A 139 -6.30 18.77 -14.58
C TYR A 139 -5.81 20.19 -14.35
N LYS A 140 -4.51 20.40 -14.26
CA LYS A 140 -3.87 21.67 -13.90
C LYS A 140 -4.41 22.24 -12.57
N ILE A 141 -4.58 21.42 -11.56
CA ILE A 141 -5.14 21.78 -10.26
C ILE A 141 -4.09 21.54 -9.19
N LYS A 142 -3.93 22.50 -8.24
CA LYS A 142 -3.07 22.33 -7.07
C LYS A 142 -3.41 21.04 -6.32
N THR A 143 -2.39 20.33 -5.88
CA THR A 143 -2.53 18.95 -5.40
C THR A 143 -1.81 18.73 -4.08
N ILE A 144 -2.41 17.93 -3.20
CA ILE A 144 -1.76 17.37 -2.03
C ILE A 144 -1.64 15.85 -2.16
N ILE A 145 -0.46 15.32 -1.87
CA ILE A 145 -0.14 13.88 -1.90
C ILE A 145 0.12 13.43 -0.47
N ILE A 146 -0.63 12.44 -0.02
CA ILE A 146 -0.59 11.94 1.35
C ILE A 146 -0.03 10.53 1.33
N THR A 147 1.09 10.35 2.01
CA THR A 147 1.79 9.07 2.13
C THR A 147 1.75 8.54 3.55
N HIS A 148 2.12 7.27 3.74
CA HIS A 148 2.11 6.64 5.07
C HIS A 148 3.50 6.48 5.70
N GLN A 149 4.57 6.76 4.94
CA GLN A 149 5.97 6.64 5.40
C GLN A 149 6.81 7.78 4.83
N GLU A 150 7.79 8.22 5.62
CA GLU A 150 8.72 9.27 5.22
C GLU A 150 9.48 8.91 3.93
N LYS A 151 9.95 7.67 3.82
CA LYS A 151 10.63 7.16 2.63
C LYS A 151 9.78 7.27 1.36
N LEU A 152 8.48 6.98 1.46
CA LEU A 152 7.56 7.12 0.32
C LEU A 152 7.32 8.59 -0.04
N LYS A 153 7.26 9.47 0.97
CA LYS A 153 7.15 10.92 0.75
C LYS A 153 8.33 11.42 -0.07
N GLN A 154 9.55 11.09 0.33
CA GLN A 154 10.77 11.43 -0.42
C GLN A 154 10.79 10.83 -1.83
N GLN A 155 10.31 9.61 -1.98
CA GLN A 155 10.18 8.97 -3.29
C GLN A 155 9.19 9.73 -4.19
N TRP A 156 8.07 10.21 -3.66
CA TRP A 156 7.11 11.03 -4.42
C TRP A 156 7.75 12.33 -4.89
N VAL A 157 8.41 13.07 -4.00
CA VAL A 157 9.12 14.32 -4.34
C VAL A 157 10.15 14.06 -5.45
N LYS A 158 10.97 13.02 -5.28
CA LYS A 158 11.96 12.62 -6.30
C LYS A 158 11.31 12.28 -7.64
N THR A 159 10.22 11.48 -7.62
CA THR A 159 9.54 11.05 -8.84
C THR A 159 8.91 12.24 -9.58
N ILE A 160 8.32 13.21 -8.87
CA ILE A 160 7.78 14.42 -9.49
C ILE A 160 8.90 15.18 -10.22
N LYS A 161 10.04 15.39 -9.55
CA LYS A 161 11.21 16.07 -10.13
C LYS A 161 11.77 15.35 -11.37
N GLU A 162 11.81 14.02 -11.35
CA GLU A 162 12.33 13.20 -12.44
C GLU A 162 11.36 13.08 -13.63
N MET A 163 10.06 13.11 -13.40
CA MET A 163 9.05 12.83 -14.43
C MET A 163 8.39 14.09 -15.01
N THR A 164 8.64 15.23 -14.42
CA THR A 164 8.00 16.50 -14.84
C THR A 164 9.00 17.64 -14.93
N SER A 165 8.67 18.64 -15.72
CA SER A 165 9.39 19.93 -15.74
C SER A 165 8.95 20.86 -14.61
N PHE A 166 8.32 20.35 -13.57
CA PHE A 166 7.76 21.14 -12.47
C PHE A 166 8.88 21.80 -11.67
N PRO A 167 8.83 23.14 -11.42
CA PRO A 167 9.85 23.81 -10.64
C PRO A 167 9.95 23.26 -9.23
N GLU A 168 11.17 23.04 -8.74
CA GLU A 168 11.40 22.47 -7.42
C GLU A 168 10.81 23.32 -6.29
N ASP A 169 10.88 24.63 -6.40
CA ASP A 169 10.36 25.59 -5.41
C ASP A 169 8.83 25.55 -5.27
N ASN A 170 8.15 24.96 -6.25
CA ASN A 170 6.70 24.78 -6.23
C ASN A 170 6.26 23.44 -5.61
N ILE A 171 7.23 22.58 -5.20
CA ILE A 171 6.99 21.33 -4.51
C ILE A 171 7.30 21.50 -3.03
N VAL A 172 6.28 21.47 -2.17
CA VAL A 172 6.42 21.63 -0.73
C VAL A 172 6.42 20.26 -0.04
N ASP A 173 7.55 19.90 0.56
CA ASP A 173 7.64 18.77 1.47
C ASP A 173 7.21 19.19 2.87
N ILE A 174 6.03 18.76 3.30
CA ILE A 174 5.51 19.02 4.65
C ILE A 174 6.12 18.00 5.62
N SER A 175 7.27 18.37 6.20
CA SER A 175 8.04 17.56 7.14
C SER A 175 7.87 18.07 8.59
N GLY A 176 6.66 17.88 9.16
CA GLY A 176 6.37 18.23 10.56
C GLY A 176 5.53 19.49 10.73
N SER A 177 5.25 19.82 12.01
CA SER A 177 4.36 20.93 12.40
C SER A 177 4.88 22.30 11.96
N ASN A 178 6.19 22.54 12.04
CA ASN A 178 6.77 23.83 11.69
C ASN A 178 6.49 24.25 10.25
N VAL A 179 6.45 23.28 9.32
CA VAL A 179 6.11 23.59 7.92
C VAL A 179 4.62 23.88 7.79
N ILE A 180 3.77 23.17 8.55
CA ILE A 180 2.32 23.46 8.59
C ILE A 180 2.09 24.87 9.15
N ASP A 181 2.74 25.24 10.26
CA ASP A 181 2.64 26.57 10.84
C ASP A 181 3.10 27.65 9.85
N SER A 182 4.23 27.43 9.17
CA SER A 182 4.72 28.33 8.12
C SER A 182 3.74 28.52 6.95
N ILE A 183 3.02 27.46 6.57
CA ILE A 183 1.93 27.53 5.58
C ILE A 183 0.76 28.34 6.13
N MET A 184 0.35 28.06 7.36
CA MET A 184 -0.77 28.75 8.00
C MET A 184 -0.49 30.25 8.16
N ASP A 185 0.75 30.63 8.49
CA ASP A 185 1.20 32.02 8.54
C ASP A 185 1.36 32.70 7.17
N GLY A 186 1.29 31.91 6.08
CA GLY A 186 1.44 32.42 4.73
C GLY A 186 2.88 32.70 4.32
N ASN A 187 3.86 32.01 4.93
CA ASN A 187 5.28 32.13 4.62
C ASN A 187 5.77 31.03 3.67
N THR A 188 5.00 29.93 3.52
CA THR A 188 5.32 28.82 2.63
C THR A 188 4.19 28.60 1.62
N PHE A 189 4.54 28.59 0.34
CA PHE A 189 3.62 28.42 -0.78
C PHE A 189 4.12 27.35 -1.73
N GLY A 190 3.20 26.66 -2.39
CA GLY A 190 3.50 25.68 -3.42
C GLY A 190 2.31 25.38 -4.32
N GLU A 191 2.52 24.51 -5.28
CA GLU A 191 1.48 24.03 -6.19
C GLU A 191 1.26 22.51 -6.00
N ILE A 192 2.31 21.77 -5.56
CA ILE A 192 2.23 20.38 -5.14
C ILE A 192 2.75 20.26 -3.71
N TYR A 193 1.95 19.72 -2.84
CA TYR A 193 2.29 19.44 -1.44
C TYR A 193 2.41 17.94 -1.23
N VAL A 194 3.48 17.51 -0.55
CA VAL A 194 3.67 16.10 -0.20
C VAL A 194 3.79 15.99 1.32
N VAL A 195 2.96 15.17 1.93
CA VAL A 195 2.85 15.06 3.38
C VAL A 195 2.72 13.62 3.84
N ASN A 196 3.24 13.31 5.02
CA ASN A 196 2.92 12.06 5.70
C ASN A 196 1.63 12.22 6.51
N HIS A 197 0.72 11.22 6.43
CA HIS A 197 -0.52 11.23 7.21
C HIS A 197 -0.28 11.42 8.72
N GLN A 198 0.85 10.92 9.24
CA GLN A 198 1.21 11.08 10.66
C GLN A 198 1.46 12.55 11.02
N SER A 199 2.04 13.34 10.12
CA SER A 199 2.24 14.78 10.34
C SER A 199 0.91 15.50 10.51
N LEU A 200 -0.07 15.21 9.63
CA LEU A 200 -1.43 15.77 9.75
C LEU A 200 -2.14 15.32 11.02
N SER A 201 -2.09 14.02 11.33
CA SER A 201 -2.73 13.46 12.53
C SER A 201 -2.08 13.94 13.82
N SER A 202 -0.76 14.18 13.82
CA SER A 202 -0.06 14.74 14.99
C SER A 202 -0.39 16.23 15.17
N TYR A 203 -0.46 16.96 14.08
CA TYR A 203 -0.89 18.37 14.12
C TYR A 203 -2.32 18.48 14.65
N ALA A 204 -3.25 17.67 14.14
CA ALA A 204 -4.63 17.64 14.61
C ALA A 204 -4.76 17.28 16.10
N ARG A 205 -3.94 16.37 16.63
CA ARG A 205 -3.94 16.03 18.07
C ARG A 205 -3.49 17.17 18.98
N ASN A 206 -2.57 18.02 18.49
CA ASN A 206 -2.03 19.14 19.26
C ASN A 206 -2.92 20.40 19.14
N HIS A 207 -3.77 20.47 18.11
CA HIS A 207 -4.65 21.60 17.82
C HIS A 207 -6.11 21.13 17.70
N SER A 208 -6.56 20.77 16.49
CA SER A 208 -7.86 20.15 16.21
C SER A 208 -7.89 19.65 14.75
N TRP A 209 -8.85 18.83 14.40
CA TRP A 209 -9.07 18.48 13.00
C TRP A 209 -9.64 19.65 12.20
N SER A 210 -10.36 20.58 12.83
CA SER A 210 -10.79 21.83 12.21
C SER A 210 -9.61 22.66 11.70
N GLN A 211 -8.43 22.62 12.36
CA GLN A 211 -7.21 23.26 11.85
C GLN A 211 -6.65 22.59 10.60
N ILE A 212 -6.83 21.28 10.45
CA ILE A 212 -6.51 20.58 9.19
C ILE A 212 -7.42 21.08 8.06
N ARG A 213 -8.71 21.31 8.33
CA ARG A 213 -9.63 21.91 7.35
C ARG A 213 -9.14 23.29 6.91
N GLU A 214 -8.73 24.14 7.86
CA GLU A 214 -8.19 25.45 7.55
C GLU A 214 -6.87 25.38 6.74
N LEU A 215 -6.00 24.38 7.03
CA LEU A 215 -4.83 24.12 6.21
C LEU A 215 -5.22 23.83 4.74
N PHE A 216 -6.19 22.93 4.51
CA PHE A 216 -6.66 22.61 3.15
C PHE A 216 -7.23 23.85 2.43
N LYS A 217 -8.00 24.69 3.12
CA LYS A 217 -8.50 25.96 2.58
C LYS A 217 -7.36 26.94 2.27
N LYS A 218 -6.34 27.00 3.13
CA LYS A 218 -5.19 27.90 2.96
C LYS A 218 -4.34 27.53 1.76
N ILE A 219 -4.04 26.24 1.57
CA ILE A 219 -3.24 25.77 0.42
C ILE A 219 -4.03 25.72 -0.88
N LYS A 220 -5.35 25.76 -0.81
CA LYS A 220 -6.27 25.78 -1.97
C LYS A 220 -6.02 24.61 -2.94
N VAL A 221 -5.90 23.40 -2.43
CA VAL A 221 -5.75 22.21 -3.26
C VAL A 221 -7.10 21.66 -3.68
N GLY A 222 -7.25 21.37 -4.97
CA GLY A 222 -8.45 20.73 -5.50
C GLY A 222 -8.31 19.25 -5.75
N ILE A 223 -7.07 18.71 -5.81
CA ILE A 223 -6.82 17.28 -5.92
C ILE A 223 -6.11 16.79 -4.67
N LYS A 224 -6.57 15.64 -4.16
CA LYS A 224 -5.96 14.91 -3.06
C LYS A 224 -5.64 13.50 -3.54
N ILE A 225 -4.39 13.06 -3.34
CA ILE A 225 -3.92 11.73 -3.64
C ILE A 225 -3.57 11.04 -2.33
N ILE A 226 -4.14 9.86 -2.07
CA ILE A 226 -3.84 9.04 -0.88
C ILE A 226 -3.14 7.77 -1.37
N ASP A 227 -1.84 7.68 -1.10
CA ASP A 227 -1.03 6.54 -1.49
C ASP A 227 -1.14 5.41 -0.47
N GLU A 228 -1.16 4.15 -0.96
CA GLU A 228 -1.36 2.92 -0.18
C GLU A 228 -2.55 3.01 0.78
N SER A 229 -3.67 3.52 0.27
CA SER A 229 -4.90 3.85 1.02
C SER A 229 -5.48 2.68 1.83
N HIS A 230 -5.09 1.43 1.51
CA HIS A 230 -5.51 0.26 2.28
C HIS A 230 -4.84 0.14 3.65
N LYS A 231 -3.72 0.83 3.91
CA LYS A 231 -2.94 0.67 5.13
C LYS A 231 -3.44 1.49 6.30
N PHE A 232 -3.70 2.76 6.04
CA PHE A 232 -4.11 3.73 7.06
C PHE A 232 -5.53 4.21 6.82
N PHE A 233 -6.43 3.23 6.82
CA PHE A 233 -7.84 3.42 6.54
C PHE A 233 -8.48 4.51 7.39
N GLU A 234 -8.29 4.44 8.71
CA GLU A 234 -8.83 5.42 9.65
C GLU A 234 -8.30 6.83 9.38
N SER A 235 -6.98 6.97 9.26
CA SER A 235 -6.35 8.26 8.95
C SER A 235 -6.81 8.83 7.61
N SER A 236 -7.01 7.97 6.60
CA SER A 236 -7.52 8.40 5.30
C SER A 236 -8.92 8.96 5.42
N LEU A 237 -9.80 8.29 6.18
CA LEU A 237 -11.17 8.77 6.43
C LEU A 237 -11.19 10.07 7.24
N MET A 238 -10.31 10.19 8.24
CA MET A 238 -10.19 11.43 9.02
C MET A 238 -9.78 12.61 8.12
N ILE A 239 -8.80 12.43 7.25
CA ILE A 239 -8.41 13.48 6.30
C ILE A 239 -9.54 13.80 5.32
N ASP A 240 -10.31 12.80 4.88
CA ASP A 240 -11.48 13.03 4.02
C ASP A 240 -12.56 13.84 4.72
N ASN A 241 -12.79 13.61 6.01
CA ASN A 241 -13.78 14.34 6.80
C ASN A 241 -13.48 15.84 6.91
N PHE A 242 -12.20 16.22 6.81
CA PHE A 242 -11.75 17.61 6.98
C PHE A 242 -11.17 18.22 5.70
N SER A 243 -11.54 17.68 4.54
CA SER A 243 -11.16 18.22 3.24
C SER A 243 -12.26 17.98 2.21
N ASN A 244 -12.67 19.03 1.49
CA ASN A 244 -13.71 18.93 0.47
C ASN A 244 -13.13 19.18 -0.93
N CYS A 245 -12.15 18.33 -1.33
CA CYS A 245 -11.46 18.46 -2.60
C CYS A 245 -12.35 18.15 -3.80
N TYR A 246 -12.03 18.75 -4.94
CA TYR A 246 -12.70 18.49 -6.22
C TYR A 246 -12.58 17.02 -6.63
N LYS A 247 -11.35 16.44 -6.50
CA LYS A 247 -11.08 15.02 -6.75
C LYS A 247 -10.22 14.42 -5.63
N THR A 248 -10.50 13.16 -5.29
CA THR A 248 -9.64 12.34 -4.42
C THR A 248 -9.28 11.06 -5.16
N PHE A 249 -7.98 10.77 -5.27
CA PHE A 249 -7.47 9.54 -5.87
C PHE A 249 -6.91 8.64 -4.76
N TYR A 250 -7.51 7.46 -4.60
CA TYR A 250 -7.01 6.42 -3.69
C TYR A 250 -6.16 5.44 -4.46
N LEU A 251 -4.87 5.39 -4.17
CA LEU A 251 -3.93 4.49 -4.83
C LEU A 251 -3.68 3.28 -3.95
N THR A 252 -3.73 2.10 -4.54
CA THR A 252 -3.38 0.87 -3.84
C THR A 252 -3.11 -0.27 -4.83
N ALA A 253 -2.32 -1.26 -4.42
CA ALA A 253 -2.24 -2.52 -5.15
C ALA A 253 -3.42 -3.46 -4.84
N THR A 254 -4.14 -3.21 -3.74
CA THR A 254 -5.27 -4.05 -3.31
C THR A 254 -6.28 -3.22 -2.52
N PHE A 255 -7.53 -3.18 -2.98
CA PHE A 255 -8.63 -2.64 -2.19
C PHE A 255 -9.19 -3.72 -1.26
N GLY A 256 -8.70 -3.76 -0.03
CA GLY A 256 -9.17 -4.71 0.98
C GLY A 256 -8.49 -4.55 2.32
N ARG A 257 -9.04 -5.18 3.34
CA ARG A 257 -8.48 -5.25 4.70
C ARG A 257 -8.22 -6.70 5.06
N SER A 258 -7.13 -6.95 5.77
CA SER A 258 -6.80 -8.29 6.28
C SER A 258 -7.48 -8.59 7.60
N ASP A 259 -7.81 -7.57 8.41
CA ASP A 259 -8.53 -7.74 9.67
C ASP A 259 -10.04 -7.94 9.39
N PRO A 260 -10.63 -9.09 9.73
CA PRO A 260 -12.04 -9.37 9.49
C PRO A 260 -12.99 -8.36 10.15
N ARG A 261 -12.58 -7.74 11.28
CA ARG A 261 -13.38 -6.74 12.01
C ARG A 261 -13.54 -5.46 11.20
N GLU A 262 -12.51 -5.09 10.43
CA GLU A 262 -12.48 -3.89 9.62
C GLU A 262 -13.06 -4.10 8.22
N VAL A 263 -13.10 -5.34 7.70
CA VAL A 263 -13.55 -5.64 6.33
C VAL A 263 -14.93 -5.05 6.04
N ARG A 264 -15.88 -5.18 6.98
CA ARG A 264 -17.23 -4.66 6.80
C ARG A 264 -17.22 -3.13 6.69
N LEU A 265 -16.56 -2.45 7.62
CA LEU A 265 -16.48 -0.99 7.67
C LEU A 265 -15.73 -0.42 6.47
N TYR A 266 -14.64 -1.07 6.08
CA TYR A 266 -13.89 -0.72 4.88
C TYR A 266 -14.75 -0.78 3.61
N LYS A 267 -15.48 -1.89 3.42
CA LYS A 267 -16.41 -2.03 2.30
C LYS A 267 -17.50 -0.97 2.31
N GLN A 268 -18.01 -0.62 3.48
CA GLN A 268 -19.05 0.37 3.65
C GLN A 268 -18.53 1.78 3.35
N ALA A 269 -17.36 2.16 3.88
CA ALA A 269 -16.76 3.46 3.66
C ALA A 269 -16.42 3.74 2.18
N PHE A 270 -16.02 2.69 1.45
CA PHE A 270 -15.66 2.78 0.03
C PHE A 270 -16.71 2.14 -0.91
N SER A 271 -17.96 2.02 -0.50
CA SER A 271 -19.00 1.40 -1.32
C SER A 271 -19.31 2.16 -2.61
N SER A 272 -19.17 3.49 -2.60
CA SER A 272 -19.38 4.37 -3.75
C SER A 272 -18.13 4.63 -4.59
N LEU A 273 -16.98 4.05 -4.21
CA LEU A 273 -15.70 4.27 -4.89
C LEU A 273 -15.69 3.54 -6.24
N VAL A 274 -15.61 4.31 -7.32
CA VAL A 274 -15.37 3.76 -8.66
C VAL A 274 -13.89 3.46 -8.82
N ARG A 275 -13.58 2.28 -9.36
CA ARG A 275 -12.19 1.75 -9.38
C ARG A 275 -11.77 1.39 -10.79
N PHE A 276 -10.53 1.73 -11.10
CA PHE A 276 -9.79 1.15 -12.20
C PHE A 276 -8.84 0.08 -11.64
N GLY A 277 -8.83 -1.11 -12.21
CA GLY A 277 -7.99 -2.20 -11.71
C GLY A 277 -8.07 -3.47 -12.52
N GLU A 278 -7.63 -4.58 -11.93
CA GLU A 278 -7.50 -5.87 -12.61
C GLU A 278 -8.77 -6.37 -13.30
N GLU A 279 -9.95 -6.01 -12.80
CA GLU A 279 -11.23 -6.37 -13.41
C GLU A 279 -11.55 -5.53 -14.67
N THR A 280 -10.93 -4.35 -14.80
CA THR A 280 -11.09 -3.44 -15.95
C THR A 280 -9.99 -3.65 -17.00
N ILE A 281 -8.88 -4.27 -16.63
CA ILE A 281 -7.77 -4.56 -17.53
C ILE A 281 -8.04 -5.93 -18.19
N ASN A 282 -8.17 -5.94 -19.51
CA ASN A 282 -8.29 -7.20 -20.24
C ASN A 282 -7.07 -8.08 -19.98
N SER A 283 -7.28 -9.29 -19.46
CA SER A 283 -6.21 -10.21 -19.01
C SER A 283 -5.19 -10.52 -20.12
N ASP A 284 -5.60 -10.38 -21.38
CA ASP A 284 -4.76 -10.65 -22.55
C ASP A 284 -3.74 -9.53 -22.84
N ILE A 285 -3.95 -8.33 -22.25
CA ILE A 285 -3.04 -7.18 -22.44
C ILE A 285 -1.83 -7.26 -21.51
N LYS A 286 -1.97 -7.92 -20.34
CA LYS A 286 -0.91 -7.96 -19.34
C LYS A 286 0.08 -9.08 -19.63
N LYS A 287 1.26 -8.74 -20.16
CA LYS A 287 2.36 -9.67 -20.34
C LYS A 287 2.87 -10.16 -18.99
N ARG A 288 2.61 -11.43 -18.68
CA ARG A 288 3.13 -12.07 -17.46
C ARG A 288 4.56 -12.54 -17.72
N HIS A 289 5.46 -12.23 -16.82
CA HIS A 289 6.90 -12.51 -16.97
C HIS A 289 7.48 -13.35 -15.83
N THR A 290 6.68 -13.67 -14.79
CA THR A 290 7.15 -14.41 -13.62
C THR A 290 6.72 -15.86 -13.67
N LYS A 291 7.67 -16.79 -13.50
CA LYS A 291 7.39 -18.20 -13.20
C LYS A 291 7.37 -18.40 -11.68
N PHE A 292 6.28 -18.94 -11.15
CA PHE A 292 6.14 -19.27 -9.74
C PHE A 292 6.48 -20.74 -9.52
N ILE A 293 7.59 -20.99 -8.82
CA ILE A 293 8.17 -22.32 -8.63
C ILE A 293 7.93 -22.76 -7.18
N ILE A 294 7.05 -23.74 -7.01
CA ILE A 294 6.72 -24.32 -5.71
C ILE A 294 7.70 -25.45 -5.46
N CYS A 295 8.52 -25.30 -4.43
CA CYS A 295 9.58 -26.27 -4.09
C CYS A 295 9.13 -27.10 -2.89
N TYR A 296 8.68 -28.32 -3.16
CA TYR A 296 8.32 -29.29 -2.10
C TYR A 296 9.56 -29.95 -1.53
N PHE A 297 9.70 -29.93 -0.22
CA PHE A 297 10.78 -30.59 0.50
C PHE A 297 10.30 -31.15 1.83
N LYS A 298 11.17 -31.83 2.57
CA LYS A 298 10.88 -32.41 3.87
C LYS A 298 11.91 -31.95 4.88
N SER A 299 11.48 -31.29 5.95
CA SER A 299 12.34 -30.99 7.09
C SER A 299 12.84 -32.27 7.77
N LYS A 300 14.05 -32.19 8.27
CA LYS A 300 14.67 -33.29 9.03
C LYS A 300 14.52 -33.03 10.53
N PRO A 301 14.15 -34.05 11.34
CA PRO A 301 14.03 -33.88 12.77
C PRO A 301 15.40 -33.61 13.40
N LYS A 302 15.52 -32.59 14.25
CA LYS A 302 16.71 -32.35 15.05
C LYS A 302 16.66 -33.25 16.31
N ASN A 303 17.64 -34.15 16.44
CA ASN A 303 17.65 -35.14 17.54
C ASN A 303 16.34 -35.93 17.64
N GLY A 304 15.72 -36.29 16.52
CA GLY A 304 14.46 -37.03 16.48
C GLY A 304 13.21 -36.18 16.81
N ILE A 305 13.34 -34.87 17.01
CA ILE A 305 12.25 -33.97 17.38
C ILE A 305 11.91 -33.04 16.21
N MET A 306 10.64 -33.09 15.77
CA MET A 306 10.11 -32.18 14.77
C MET A 306 9.92 -30.77 15.37
N PRO A 307 9.97 -29.71 14.56
CA PRO A 307 9.84 -28.34 15.05
C PRO A 307 8.49 -28.07 15.69
N LYS A 308 8.50 -27.43 16.86
CA LYS A 308 7.30 -26.85 17.46
C LYS A 308 7.04 -25.49 16.82
N VAL A 309 6.29 -25.48 15.73
CA VAL A 309 6.08 -24.30 14.88
C VAL A 309 4.90 -23.43 15.30
N ASP A 310 4.02 -23.93 16.19
CA ASP A 310 2.86 -23.18 16.67
C ASP A 310 3.17 -22.34 17.91
N ASN A 311 2.49 -21.22 18.03
CA ASN A 311 2.41 -20.40 19.22
C ASN A 311 0.94 -20.23 19.64
N VAL A 312 0.67 -19.41 20.63
CA VAL A 312 -0.70 -19.15 21.14
C VAL A 312 -1.65 -18.62 20.05
N TYR A 313 -1.11 -18.05 18.97
CA TYR A 313 -1.85 -17.49 17.85
C TYR A 313 -1.84 -18.38 16.59
N GLY A 314 -1.31 -19.60 16.67
CA GLY A 314 -1.19 -20.55 15.57
C GLY A 314 0.22 -20.64 14.98
N PHE A 315 0.33 -20.99 13.70
CA PHE A 315 1.61 -21.19 13.01
C PHE A 315 2.51 -19.94 13.04
N SER A 316 3.77 -20.16 13.41
CA SER A 316 4.80 -19.12 13.46
C SER A 316 5.90 -19.40 12.44
N GLY A 317 5.88 -18.69 11.31
CA GLY A 317 6.92 -18.76 10.29
C GLY A 317 8.31 -18.45 10.85
N TYR A 318 8.39 -17.57 11.86
CA TYR A 318 9.63 -17.28 12.56
C TYR A 318 10.22 -18.51 13.29
N ARG A 319 9.40 -19.20 14.11
CA ARG A 319 9.88 -20.40 14.85
C ARG A 319 10.29 -21.51 13.90
N TYR A 320 9.58 -21.62 12.80
CA TYR A 320 9.88 -22.57 11.75
C TYR A 320 11.25 -22.29 11.09
N ILE A 321 11.48 -21.07 10.63
CA ILE A 321 12.76 -20.67 10.01
C ILE A 321 13.91 -20.72 11.02
N ASP A 322 13.69 -20.27 12.25
CA ASP A 322 14.70 -20.34 13.31
C ASP A 322 15.13 -21.79 13.61
N TYR A 323 14.17 -22.73 13.63
CA TYR A 323 14.46 -24.17 13.74
C TYR A 323 15.32 -24.66 12.58
N GLU A 324 14.93 -24.37 11.35
CA GLU A 324 15.65 -24.79 10.15
C GLU A 324 17.07 -24.23 10.13
N LEU A 325 17.26 -22.93 10.38
CA LEU A 325 18.58 -22.30 10.34
C LEU A 325 19.52 -22.76 11.47
N LYS A 326 18.99 -23.17 12.61
CA LYS A 326 19.77 -23.71 13.75
C LYS A 326 19.97 -25.23 13.70
N ASN A 327 19.40 -25.90 12.69
CA ASN A 327 19.59 -27.32 12.46
C ASN A 327 20.84 -27.54 11.62
N SER A 328 21.79 -28.36 12.11
CA SER A 328 23.02 -28.71 11.37
C SER A 328 22.75 -29.46 10.06
N ASP A 329 21.58 -30.06 9.93
CA ASP A 329 21.11 -30.82 8.76
C ASP A 329 19.84 -30.12 8.21
N SER A 330 19.96 -28.85 7.89
CA SER A 330 18.83 -28.01 7.47
C SER A 330 18.41 -28.30 6.02
N ALA A 331 17.23 -28.86 5.84
CA ALA A 331 16.68 -29.11 4.52
C ALA A 331 16.38 -27.81 3.73
N ILE A 332 16.07 -26.71 4.42
CA ILE A 332 15.82 -25.42 3.77
C ILE A 332 17.12 -24.77 3.27
N LEU A 333 18.24 -24.94 3.98
CA LEU A 333 19.55 -24.45 3.52
C LEU A 333 20.09 -25.31 2.36
N ASP A 334 19.87 -26.64 2.39
CA ASP A 334 20.18 -27.51 1.27
C ASP A 334 19.39 -27.11 0.01
N LEU A 335 18.08 -26.86 0.16
CA LEU A 335 17.22 -26.37 -0.92
C LEU A 335 17.68 -25.00 -1.43
N LEU A 336 18.04 -24.08 -0.52
CA LEU A 336 18.57 -22.76 -0.89
C LEU A 336 19.84 -22.87 -1.73
N ASN A 337 20.78 -23.74 -1.31
CA ASN A 337 22.00 -24.00 -2.07
C ASN A 337 21.68 -24.53 -3.46
N TYR A 338 20.80 -25.55 -3.55
CA TYR A 338 20.35 -26.09 -4.82
C TYR A 338 19.75 -25.02 -5.76
N ILE A 339 18.90 -24.14 -5.24
CA ILE A 339 18.32 -23.04 -6.05
C ILE A 339 19.41 -22.09 -6.53
N LEU A 340 20.34 -21.68 -5.67
CA LEU A 340 21.40 -20.76 -6.01
C LEU A 340 22.37 -21.34 -7.06
N GLU A 341 22.72 -22.62 -6.96
CA GLU A 341 23.54 -23.30 -7.96
C GLU A 341 22.84 -23.36 -9.32
N ASN A 342 21.56 -23.75 -9.36
CA ASN A 342 20.79 -23.87 -10.60
C ASN A 342 20.42 -22.50 -11.24
N THR A 343 20.51 -21.41 -10.48
CA THR A 343 20.28 -20.06 -10.98
C THR A 343 21.56 -19.23 -11.14
N SER A 344 22.72 -19.82 -10.83
CA SER A 344 24.03 -19.13 -10.86
C SER A 344 24.41 -18.55 -12.21
N HIS A 345 23.99 -19.20 -13.31
CA HIS A 345 24.22 -18.81 -14.69
C HIS A 345 23.32 -17.65 -15.15
N LEU A 346 22.29 -17.31 -14.40
CA LEU A 346 21.38 -16.22 -14.76
C LEU A 346 22.02 -14.88 -14.43
N SER A 347 21.91 -13.94 -15.36
CA SER A 347 22.21 -12.52 -15.09
C SER A 347 21.14 -11.91 -14.21
N GLY A 348 21.48 -10.85 -13.49
CA GLY A 348 20.56 -10.16 -12.59
C GLY A 348 20.72 -10.53 -11.13
N LYS A 349 19.95 -9.82 -10.29
CA LYS A 349 20.02 -9.94 -8.83
C LYS A 349 19.12 -11.02 -8.28
N THR A 350 19.51 -11.60 -7.14
CA THR A 350 18.70 -12.54 -6.36
C THR A 350 18.28 -11.88 -5.04
N LEU A 351 16.99 -11.95 -4.69
CA LEU A 351 16.46 -11.52 -3.40
C LEU A 351 16.04 -12.76 -2.59
N ILE A 352 16.55 -12.88 -1.37
CA ILE A 352 16.17 -13.93 -0.42
C ILE A 352 15.41 -13.28 0.73
N LEU A 353 14.19 -13.73 0.99
CA LEU A 353 13.32 -13.20 2.03
C LEU A 353 13.21 -14.13 3.23
N SER A 354 13.30 -13.57 4.42
CA SER A 354 13.24 -14.27 5.70
C SER A 354 12.51 -13.45 6.76
N PRO A 355 11.91 -14.05 7.80
CA PRO A 355 10.95 -13.35 8.68
C PRO A 355 11.55 -12.34 9.66
N LYS A 356 12.85 -12.45 10.01
CA LYS A 356 13.51 -11.58 11.00
C LYS A 356 14.92 -11.18 10.61
N VAL A 357 15.40 -10.09 11.22
CA VAL A 357 16.77 -9.60 11.03
C VAL A 357 17.80 -10.68 11.33
N GLU A 358 17.68 -11.38 12.47
CA GLU A 358 18.59 -12.49 12.83
C GLU A 358 18.67 -13.58 11.76
N SER A 359 17.53 -14.01 11.22
CA SER A 359 17.50 -15.00 10.14
C SER A 359 18.05 -14.46 8.81
N VAL A 360 17.86 -13.17 8.54
CA VAL A 360 18.43 -12.50 7.36
C VAL A 360 19.96 -12.51 7.40
N GLU A 361 20.56 -12.21 8.57
CA GLU A 361 22.01 -12.24 8.78
C GLU A 361 22.56 -13.67 8.66
N MET A 362 21.93 -14.64 9.33
CA MET A 362 22.34 -16.05 9.25
C MET A 362 22.32 -16.58 7.81
N ILE A 363 21.31 -16.25 7.03
CA ILE A 363 21.20 -16.62 5.61
C ILE A 363 22.31 -15.94 4.81
N ALA A 364 22.56 -14.65 5.02
CA ALA A 364 23.61 -13.93 4.32
C ALA A 364 25.00 -14.54 4.60
N ASP A 365 25.26 -14.89 5.86
CA ASP A 365 26.51 -15.56 6.25
C ASP A 365 26.66 -16.95 5.64
N TYR A 366 25.57 -17.70 5.56
CA TYR A 366 25.56 -18.98 4.86
C TYR A 366 25.85 -18.80 3.37
N VAL A 367 25.15 -17.89 2.71
CA VAL A 367 25.29 -17.62 1.27
C VAL A 367 26.71 -17.14 0.92
N ARG A 368 27.34 -16.30 1.77
CA ARG A 368 28.76 -15.87 1.58
C ARG A 368 29.75 -17.03 1.58
N LYS A 369 29.42 -18.15 2.27
CA LYS A 369 30.28 -19.36 2.33
C LYS A 369 30.15 -20.24 1.10
N ILE A 370 28.99 -20.23 0.42
CA ILE A 370 28.68 -21.13 -0.68
C ILE A 370 28.74 -20.47 -2.07
N THR A 371 28.94 -19.15 -2.15
CA THR A 371 29.01 -18.45 -3.44
C THR A 371 30.12 -17.39 -3.45
N ASN A 372 30.65 -17.10 -4.63
CA ASN A 372 31.60 -16.00 -4.86
C ASN A 372 30.90 -14.68 -5.23
N LYS A 373 29.55 -14.67 -5.32
CA LYS A 373 28.77 -13.46 -5.61
C LYS A 373 28.75 -12.51 -4.41
N SER A 374 28.63 -11.21 -4.67
CA SER A 374 28.51 -10.22 -3.60
C SER A 374 27.19 -10.35 -2.88
N VAL A 375 27.19 -10.30 -1.53
CA VAL A 375 25.99 -10.51 -0.69
C VAL A 375 25.75 -9.28 0.17
N GLY A 376 24.57 -8.67 0.02
CA GLY A 376 24.09 -7.54 0.80
C GLY A 376 23.02 -7.95 1.81
N VAL A 377 22.92 -7.20 2.91
CA VAL A 377 21.94 -7.39 3.97
C VAL A 377 21.11 -6.12 4.13
N VAL A 378 19.80 -6.24 3.96
CA VAL A 378 18.88 -5.10 4.01
C VAL A 378 17.80 -5.30 5.07
N HIS A 379 17.83 -4.48 6.12
CA HIS A 379 16.82 -4.47 7.18
C HIS A 379 16.71 -3.10 7.87
N GLY A 380 15.65 -2.93 8.67
CA GLY A 380 15.33 -1.64 9.28
C GLY A 380 16.27 -1.16 10.38
N SER A 381 17.24 -1.98 10.83
CA SER A 381 18.26 -1.56 11.80
C SER A 381 19.53 -0.98 11.13
N ASN A 382 19.65 -1.11 9.82
CA ASN A 382 20.75 -0.47 9.05
C ASN A 382 20.39 0.99 8.74
N SER A 383 21.39 1.82 8.50
CA SER A 383 21.18 3.15 7.92
C SER A 383 20.64 3.04 6.49
N ASP A 384 20.02 4.11 6.01
CA ASP A 384 19.50 4.14 4.63
C ASP A 384 20.63 4.05 3.61
N GLU A 385 21.79 4.69 3.86
CA GLU A 385 22.96 4.59 3.00
C GLU A 385 23.47 3.15 2.90
N THR A 386 23.65 2.47 4.04
CA THR A 386 24.05 1.06 4.09
C THR A 386 23.07 0.16 3.33
N ASN A 387 21.75 0.39 3.50
CA ASN A 387 20.74 -0.36 2.78
C ASN A 387 20.81 -0.09 1.26
N GLN A 388 21.06 1.15 0.82
CA GLN A 388 21.20 1.48 -0.60
C GLN A 388 22.45 0.80 -1.23
N GLU A 389 23.57 0.76 -0.52
CA GLU A 389 24.76 0.02 -0.96
C GLU A 389 24.50 -1.49 -1.06
N ASN A 390 23.82 -2.06 -0.06
CA ASN A 390 23.47 -3.48 -0.04
C ASN A 390 22.49 -3.87 -1.15
N LEU A 391 21.62 -2.97 -1.56
CA LEU A 391 20.71 -3.19 -2.71
C LEU A 391 21.44 -3.27 -4.06
N GLN A 392 22.72 -2.85 -4.14
CA GLN A 392 23.52 -2.99 -5.36
C GLN A 392 24.21 -4.36 -5.49
N LYS A 393 24.23 -5.17 -4.44
CA LYS A 393 24.86 -6.49 -4.44
C LYS A 393 24.12 -7.50 -5.33
N ASP A 394 24.79 -8.57 -5.73
CA ASP A 394 24.25 -9.63 -6.60
C ASP A 394 23.17 -10.45 -5.89
N ILE A 395 23.38 -10.76 -4.60
CA ILE A 395 22.43 -11.48 -3.76
C ILE A 395 22.10 -10.60 -2.56
N ILE A 396 20.80 -10.42 -2.30
CA ILE A 396 20.27 -9.57 -1.24
C ILE A 396 19.48 -10.43 -0.27
N SER A 397 19.88 -10.46 1.00
CA SER A 397 19.09 -11.07 2.07
C SER A 397 18.32 -9.99 2.80
N SER A 398 17.01 -10.16 3.00
CA SER A 398 16.15 -9.15 3.60
C SER A 398 14.90 -9.73 4.26
N THR A 399 14.20 -8.89 5.05
CA THR A 399 12.82 -9.19 5.48
C THR A 399 11.81 -8.68 4.46
N ILE A 400 10.64 -9.33 4.40
CA ILE A 400 9.52 -8.84 3.55
C ILE A 400 9.21 -7.38 3.89
N LYS A 401 9.24 -7.00 5.17
CA LYS A 401 8.92 -5.65 5.63
C LYS A 401 9.94 -4.62 5.15
N SER A 402 11.23 -4.96 5.14
CA SER A 402 12.31 -4.01 4.79
C SER A 402 12.38 -3.70 3.29
N VAL A 403 12.07 -4.69 2.46
CA VAL A 403 11.97 -4.51 0.99
C VAL A 403 10.53 -4.46 0.50
N GLY A 404 9.56 -4.52 1.43
CA GLY A 404 8.14 -4.65 1.12
C GLY A 404 7.50 -3.41 0.49
N GLU A 405 8.01 -2.20 0.77
CA GLU A 405 7.39 -0.95 0.33
C GLU A 405 8.42 0.11 -0.06
N GLY A 406 8.16 0.77 -1.17
CA GLY A 406 9.00 1.87 -1.63
C GLY A 406 10.43 1.48 -2.03
N THR A 407 10.79 0.19 -2.01
CA THR A 407 12.13 -0.27 -2.41
C THR A 407 12.06 -0.84 -3.81
N ASP A 408 12.74 -0.21 -4.75
CA ASP A 408 12.92 -0.70 -6.11
C ASP A 408 14.28 -1.38 -6.24
N ILE A 409 14.29 -2.68 -6.58
CA ILE A 409 15.52 -3.45 -6.78
C ILE A 409 15.72 -3.61 -8.28
N LYS A 410 16.46 -2.68 -8.88
CA LYS A 410 16.77 -2.71 -10.31
C LYS A 410 17.55 -3.98 -10.67
N GLY A 411 17.09 -4.68 -11.71
CA GLY A 411 17.71 -5.90 -12.19
C GLY A 411 17.42 -7.15 -11.33
N LEU A 412 16.36 -7.13 -10.51
CA LEU A 412 15.92 -8.29 -9.76
C LEU A 412 15.34 -9.34 -10.72
N ARG A 413 15.92 -10.54 -10.76
CA ARG A 413 15.50 -11.65 -11.62
C ARG A 413 15.03 -12.88 -10.86
N VAL A 414 15.63 -13.14 -9.69
CA VAL A 414 15.31 -14.30 -8.86
C VAL A 414 14.85 -13.83 -7.49
N LEU A 415 13.71 -14.36 -7.02
CA LEU A 415 13.20 -14.15 -5.68
C LEU A 415 13.00 -15.51 -5.00
N ILE A 416 13.61 -15.68 -3.83
CA ILE A 416 13.50 -16.87 -3.00
C ILE A 416 12.82 -16.44 -1.70
N ASN A 417 11.60 -16.90 -1.47
CA ASN A 417 10.86 -16.52 -0.27
C ASN A 417 10.83 -17.66 0.72
N LEU A 418 11.73 -17.64 1.69
CA LEU A 418 11.82 -18.67 2.74
C LEU A 418 10.72 -18.51 3.81
N GLU A 419 10.12 -17.33 3.93
CA GLU A 419 9.04 -17.09 4.88
C GLU A 419 7.70 -17.61 4.34
N PRO A 420 7.02 -18.58 5.02
CA PRO A 420 5.71 -19.03 4.59
C PRO A 420 4.64 -17.93 4.69
N ILE A 421 4.06 -17.55 3.56
CA ILE A 421 3.08 -16.46 3.44
C ILE A 421 1.68 -17.03 3.23
N GLY A 422 0.71 -16.60 4.05
CA GLY A 422 -0.71 -16.93 3.88
C GLY A 422 -1.60 -15.75 3.48
N SER A 423 -1.06 -14.53 3.52
CA SER A 423 -1.77 -13.31 3.13
C SER A 423 -1.66 -13.07 1.63
N LYS A 424 -2.81 -13.00 0.94
CA LYS A 424 -2.86 -12.64 -0.49
C LYS A 424 -2.26 -11.26 -0.78
N ILE A 425 -2.43 -10.31 0.14
CA ILE A 425 -1.91 -8.95 0.03
C ILE A 425 -0.39 -8.98 0.05
N VAL A 426 0.20 -9.65 1.04
CA VAL A 426 1.66 -9.78 1.17
C VAL A 426 2.24 -10.54 -0.03
N ALA A 427 1.59 -11.64 -0.46
CA ALA A 427 2.02 -12.40 -1.63
C ALA A 427 2.04 -11.55 -2.92
N ASN A 428 1.04 -10.69 -3.11
CA ASN A 428 1.00 -9.73 -4.21
C ASN A 428 2.13 -8.71 -4.14
N GLN A 429 2.40 -8.16 -2.96
CA GLN A 429 3.49 -7.19 -2.76
C GLN A 429 4.86 -7.81 -3.03
N VAL A 430 5.08 -9.04 -2.56
CA VAL A 430 6.33 -9.79 -2.77
C VAL A 430 6.51 -10.11 -4.25
N GLN A 431 5.48 -10.67 -4.92
CA GLN A 431 5.55 -10.97 -6.35
C GLN A 431 5.76 -9.69 -7.19
N GLY A 432 5.12 -8.59 -6.81
CA GLY A 432 5.27 -7.31 -7.50
C GLY A 432 6.67 -6.67 -7.44
N ARG A 433 7.62 -7.24 -6.68
CA ARG A 433 9.04 -6.87 -6.73
C ARG A 433 9.74 -7.38 -7.97
N LEU A 434 9.27 -8.52 -8.49
CA LEU A 434 9.74 -9.06 -9.77
C LEU A 434 9.06 -8.28 -10.90
N ARG A 435 9.79 -7.33 -11.47
CA ARG A 435 9.38 -6.60 -12.67
C ARG A 435 9.85 -7.34 -13.91
N GLU A 436 9.37 -6.95 -15.09
CA GLU A 436 9.92 -7.44 -16.34
C GLU A 436 11.43 -7.17 -16.36
N TYR A 437 12.21 -8.26 -16.43
CA TYR A 437 13.67 -8.17 -16.48
C TYR A 437 14.15 -7.80 -17.89
N SER A 438 13.63 -8.52 -18.88
CA SER A 438 13.78 -8.24 -20.30
C SER A 438 12.56 -8.80 -21.07
N PRO A 439 12.34 -8.42 -22.34
CA PRO A 439 11.25 -8.95 -23.15
C PRO A 439 11.30 -10.47 -23.38
N THR A 440 12.48 -11.07 -23.26
CA THR A 440 12.76 -12.49 -23.56
C THR A 440 12.98 -13.32 -22.31
N ASP A 441 13.37 -12.71 -21.19
CA ASP A 441 13.76 -13.43 -19.97
C ASP A 441 12.69 -13.40 -18.92
N ASP A 442 12.29 -14.58 -18.45
CA ASP A 442 11.38 -14.71 -17.34
C ASP A 442 12.08 -14.41 -15.99
N THR A 443 11.33 -13.87 -15.06
CA THR A 443 11.73 -13.78 -13.65
C THR A 443 11.26 -15.02 -12.90
N LEU A 444 11.98 -15.42 -11.87
CA LEU A 444 11.75 -16.65 -11.12
C LEU A 444 11.37 -16.33 -9.67
N TYR A 445 10.26 -16.88 -9.21
CA TYR A 445 9.82 -16.79 -7.82
C TYR A 445 9.77 -18.18 -7.18
N PHE A 446 10.74 -18.51 -6.34
CA PHE A 446 10.81 -19.77 -5.60
C PHE A 446 10.09 -19.66 -4.27
N TYR A 447 9.18 -20.61 -4.02
CA TYR A 447 8.37 -20.68 -2.81
C TYR A 447 8.50 -22.09 -2.18
N PRO A 448 9.33 -22.25 -1.14
CA PRO A 448 9.49 -23.51 -0.41
C PRO A 448 8.22 -23.93 0.33
N VAL A 449 7.90 -25.22 0.26
CA VAL A 449 6.77 -25.85 0.96
C VAL A 449 7.26 -27.12 1.63
N ASP A 450 7.29 -27.10 2.95
CA ASP A 450 7.65 -28.26 3.75
C ASP A 450 6.46 -29.20 3.87
N THR A 451 6.58 -30.38 3.27
CA THR A 451 5.50 -31.38 3.27
C THR A 451 5.34 -32.12 4.60
N THR A 452 6.26 -31.95 5.54
CA THR A 452 6.15 -32.49 6.91
C THR A 452 5.36 -31.56 7.83
N ILE A 453 5.10 -30.30 7.40
CA ILE A 453 4.38 -29.28 8.16
C ILE A 453 3.13 -28.86 7.37
N GLU A 454 1.96 -29.34 7.78
CA GLU A 454 0.69 -29.13 7.09
C GLU A 454 0.35 -27.65 6.88
N GLN A 455 0.76 -26.80 7.83
CA GLN A 455 0.50 -25.37 7.80
C GLN A 455 1.14 -24.71 6.57
N THR A 456 2.33 -25.11 6.12
CA THR A 456 2.98 -24.53 4.93
C THR A 456 2.17 -24.79 3.66
N SER A 457 1.62 -26.00 3.52
CA SER A 457 0.73 -26.37 2.42
C SER A 457 -0.60 -25.61 2.48
N THR A 458 -1.14 -25.37 3.68
CA THR A 458 -2.35 -24.57 3.88
C THR A 458 -2.13 -23.11 3.50
N LEU A 459 -0.99 -22.53 3.84
CA LEU A 459 -0.63 -21.16 3.47
C LEU A 459 -0.46 -21.03 1.95
N LEU A 460 0.21 -21.99 1.30
CA LEU A 460 0.28 -22.06 -0.17
C LEU A 460 -1.11 -22.05 -0.82
N LYS A 461 -2.03 -22.92 -0.35
CA LYS A 461 -3.41 -22.99 -0.89
C LYS A 461 -4.13 -21.64 -0.85
N ARG A 462 -3.86 -20.80 0.15
CA ARG A 462 -4.45 -19.45 0.27
C ARG A 462 -3.95 -18.48 -0.77
N ILE A 463 -2.67 -18.52 -1.12
CA ILE A 463 -2.06 -17.56 -2.07
C ILE A 463 -2.08 -18.05 -3.52
N LEU A 464 -2.17 -19.38 -3.74
CA LEU A 464 -2.10 -19.99 -5.07
C LEU A 464 -3.10 -19.41 -6.10
N PRO A 465 -4.36 -19.13 -5.76
CA PRO A 465 -5.29 -18.48 -6.70
C PRO A 465 -4.76 -17.13 -7.21
N THR A 466 -4.13 -16.35 -6.33
CA THR A 466 -3.53 -15.06 -6.67
C THR A 466 -2.32 -15.24 -7.59
N MET A 467 -1.46 -16.22 -7.29
CA MET A 467 -0.28 -16.51 -8.13
C MET A 467 -0.66 -17.03 -9.52
N LYS A 468 -1.73 -17.82 -9.64
CA LYS A 468 -2.27 -18.27 -10.94
C LYS A 468 -2.70 -17.11 -11.85
N ILE A 469 -3.21 -16.01 -11.26
CA ILE A 469 -3.60 -14.82 -12.02
C ILE A 469 -2.37 -13.98 -12.40
N LYS A 470 -1.36 -13.90 -11.54
CA LYS A 470 -0.23 -12.97 -11.65
C LYS A 470 0.97 -13.53 -12.40
N CYS A 471 1.16 -14.84 -12.35
CA CYS A 471 2.35 -15.47 -12.91
C CYS A 471 2.06 -16.08 -14.27
N LYS A 472 3.08 -16.10 -15.11
CA LYS A 472 3.05 -16.71 -16.45
C LYS A 472 2.84 -18.21 -16.37
N GLU A 473 3.47 -18.84 -15.38
CA GLU A 473 3.50 -20.28 -15.21
C GLU A 473 3.61 -20.66 -13.73
N ILE A 474 3.00 -21.78 -13.35
CA ILE A 474 3.16 -22.38 -12.03
C ILE A 474 3.91 -23.71 -12.24
N ILE A 475 5.07 -23.83 -11.62
CA ILE A 475 5.93 -25.00 -11.71
C ILE A 475 5.97 -25.70 -10.34
N HIS A 476 5.83 -27.01 -10.34
CA HIS A 476 5.96 -27.85 -9.14
C HIS A 476 7.29 -28.60 -9.20
N MET A 477 8.11 -28.43 -8.20
CA MET A 477 9.41 -29.07 -8.05
C MET A 477 9.45 -29.84 -6.73
N THR A 478 9.94 -31.05 -6.74
CA THR A 478 10.21 -31.85 -5.52
C THR A 478 11.72 -31.96 -5.35
N TYR A 479 12.19 -31.61 -4.13
CA TYR A 479 13.60 -31.64 -3.73
C TYR A 479 13.85 -32.74 -2.71
#